data_f4a91f5c623184857f55b51b2191ef03
#
_entry.id   f4a91f5c623184857f55b51b2191ef03
#
_cell.length_a   1.000
_cell.length_b   1.000
_cell.length_c   1.000
_cell.angle_alpha   90.00
_cell.angle_beta   90.00
_cell.angle_gamma   90.00
#
_symmetry.space_group_name_H-M   'P 1'
#
loop_
_entity.id
_entity.type
_entity.pdbx_description
1 polymer ?
#
loop_
_entity_poly.entity_id
_entity_poly.type
_entity_poly.pdbx_seq_one_letter_code
_entity_poly.pdbx_strand_id
1 'polypeptide(L)'
;ITLYRYRAIARPARVAPLLIVYALVNRPSVMDLEPERSMIRSLLNHGLDVYLIDWGSPDGSDRFRSLDDYLNRYLHGAVQHILDRHGIDALNVLGVCQGGTFSLCYTALHPARIRNLVTMVTPVDFKTPENLLSKWAQGLDVQLMTANGNVSGEFLNATYLALMPFRLTQQKYVALATQQQTPAQLATFMRMERWIFDSPDIPATTFREFTEWFYQQNRLVSGTLSIGGLAVDLAAIRCPLLNIYATKDHIVPPSASLPLRQLVSSEDYEVLAVETGHIGMYVSSRSRQLVPQKIATWLLERI
;
A
#
# COMPACT_ATOMS: atom_id res chain seq x y z
N ILE A 1 0.78 11.96 11.94
CA ILE A 1 0.64 11.75 10.50
C ILE A 1 0.84 13.05 9.73
N THR A 2 1.27 12.96 8.47
CA THR A 2 1.47 14.12 7.59
C THR A 2 0.81 13.86 6.23
N LEU A 3 0.06 14.84 5.72
CA LEU A 3 -0.48 14.80 4.37
C LEU A 3 0.37 15.71 3.49
N TYR A 4 1.12 15.11 2.55
CA TYR A 4 1.90 15.84 1.56
C TYR A 4 1.07 16.12 0.32
N ARG A 5 1.19 17.32 -0.25
CA ARG A 5 0.78 17.63 -1.61
C ARG A 5 2.02 17.95 -2.43
N TYR A 6 2.22 17.23 -3.51
CA TYR A 6 3.37 17.46 -4.37
C TYR A 6 3.14 18.65 -5.30
N ARG A 7 4.21 19.42 -5.54
CA ARG A 7 4.15 20.53 -6.47
C ARG A 7 4.00 20.02 -7.91
N ALA A 8 3.03 20.56 -8.63
CA ALA A 8 2.79 20.19 -10.03
C ALA A 8 4.05 20.41 -10.88
N ILE A 9 4.37 19.46 -11.75
CA ILE A 9 5.49 19.51 -12.70
C ILE A 9 4.96 19.86 -14.10
N ALA A 10 3.81 19.29 -14.49
CA ALA A 10 3.14 19.57 -15.74
C ALA A 10 1.88 20.41 -15.50
N ARG A 11 1.25 20.86 -16.58
CA ARG A 11 -0.05 21.54 -16.50
C ARG A 11 -1.07 20.57 -15.87
N PRO A 12 -1.78 20.98 -14.81
CA PRO A 12 -2.75 20.13 -14.16
C PRO A 12 -3.86 19.67 -15.12
N ALA A 13 -4.15 18.40 -15.12
CA ALA A 13 -5.29 17.83 -15.81
C ALA A 13 -6.59 18.19 -15.06
N ARG A 14 -7.71 18.19 -15.78
CA ARG A 14 -9.04 18.41 -15.19
C ARG A 14 -9.61 17.11 -14.62
N VAL A 15 -8.92 16.54 -13.66
CA VAL A 15 -9.31 15.28 -12.99
C VAL A 15 -9.22 15.49 -11.48
N ALA A 16 -10.05 14.78 -10.73
CA ALA A 16 -10.02 14.85 -9.27
C ALA A 16 -8.62 14.47 -8.73
N PRO A 17 -8.15 15.09 -7.63
CA PRO A 17 -6.87 14.78 -7.01
C PRO A 17 -6.71 13.29 -6.70
N LEU A 18 -5.47 12.81 -6.74
CA LEU A 18 -5.09 11.44 -6.40
C LEU A 18 -4.46 11.41 -5.01
N LEU A 19 -5.10 10.73 -4.06
CA LEU A 19 -4.51 10.42 -2.76
C LEU A 19 -3.83 9.06 -2.80
N ILE A 20 -2.54 9.02 -2.52
CA ILE A 20 -1.77 7.78 -2.33
C ILE A 20 -1.83 7.39 -0.86
N VAL A 21 -2.34 6.18 -0.60
CA VAL A 21 -2.41 5.55 0.72
C VAL A 21 -1.41 4.40 0.74
N TYR A 22 -0.28 4.62 1.42
CA TYR A 22 0.79 3.63 1.54
C TYR A 22 0.58 2.73 2.77
N ALA A 23 1.37 1.65 2.88
CA ALA A 23 1.37 0.75 4.03
C ALA A 23 1.90 1.42 5.30
N LEU A 24 1.61 0.82 6.46
CA LEU A 24 2.25 1.16 7.74
C LEU A 24 3.67 0.57 7.83
N VAL A 25 3.96 -0.44 7.03
CA VAL A 25 5.26 -1.09 6.96
C VAL A 25 6.16 -0.37 5.96
N ASN A 26 7.40 -0.10 6.35
CA ASN A 26 8.35 0.72 5.61
C ASN A 26 7.85 2.16 5.36
N ARG A 27 8.62 2.93 4.60
CA ARG A 27 8.31 4.33 4.31
C ARG A 27 7.75 4.52 2.91
N PRO A 28 6.81 5.45 2.73
CA PRO A 28 6.28 5.79 1.40
C PRO A 28 7.33 6.42 0.48
N SER A 29 8.53 6.74 0.98
CA SER A 29 9.64 7.31 0.20
C SER A 29 10.10 6.43 -0.96
N VAL A 30 9.80 5.12 -0.97
CA VAL A 30 10.04 4.25 -2.13
C VAL A 30 9.25 4.69 -3.37
N MET A 31 8.13 5.38 -3.18
CA MET A 31 7.33 5.93 -4.27
C MET A 31 8.01 7.12 -4.96
N ASP A 32 9.05 7.70 -4.33
CA ASP A 32 9.85 8.84 -4.82
C ASP A 32 11.34 8.64 -4.46
N LEU A 33 11.89 7.48 -4.78
CA LEU A 33 13.22 7.04 -4.33
C LEU A 33 14.36 7.90 -4.89
N GLU A 34 14.29 8.23 -6.18
CA GLU A 34 15.22 9.08 -6.92
C GLU A 34 14.55 9.59 -8.21
N PRO A 35 15.06 10.67 -8.85
CA PRO A 35 14.40 11.29 -10.01
C PRO A 35 14.02 10.31 -11.12
N GLU A 36 14.86 9.32 -11.39
CA GLU A 36 14.65 8.30 -12.44
C GLU A 36 13.81 7.10 -11.96
N ARG A 37 13.51 7.04 -10.65
CA ARG A 37 12.73 5.98 -9.99
C ARG A 37 11.72 6.58 -9.04
N SER A 38 10.87 7.46 -9.58
CA SER A 38 9.80 8.12 -8.86
C SER A 38 8.47 7.87 -9.58
N MET A 39 7.60 7.10 -8.94
CA MET A 39 6.21 6.96 -9.38
C MET A 39 5.46 8.28 -9.23
N ILE A 40 5.70 8.99 -8.15
CA ILE A 40 5.08 10.30 -7.88
C ILE A 40 5.42 11.29 -8.99
N ARG A 41 6.70 11.44 -9.33
CA ARG A 41 7.14 12.33 -10.42
C ARG A 41 6.51 11.95 -11.76
N SER A 42 6.40 10.66 -12.05
CA SER A 42 5.76 10.19 -13.26
C SER A 42 4.27 10.55 -13.32
N LEU A 43 3.54 10.37 -12.22
CA LEU A 43 2.12 10.78 -12.11
C LEU A 43 1.96 12.30 -12.29
N LEU A 44 2.84 13.10 -11.66
CA LEU A 44 2.87 14.55 -11.81
C LEU A 44 3.15 15.00 -13.26
N ASN A 45 4.03 14.29 -13.98
CA ASN A 45 4.32 14.56 -15.40
C ASN A 45 3.10 14.31 -16.30
N HIS A 46 2.17 13.42 -15.89
CA HIS A 46 0.89 13.23 -16.55
C HIS A 46 -0.20 14.25 -16.13
N GLY A 47 0.18 15.24 -15.32
CA GLY A 47 -0.71 16.31 -14.88
C GLY A 47 -1.64 15.97 -13.71
N LEU A 48 -1.43 14.85 -13.03
CA LEU A 48 -2.21 14.52 -11.82
C LEU A 48 -1.81 15.42 -10.64
N ASP A 49 -2.79 15.81 -9.84
CA ASP A 49 -2.56 16.48 -8.55
C ASP A 49 -2.43 15.42 -7.46
N VAL A 50 -1.21 15.19 -6.99
CA VAL A 50 -0.86 14.04 -6.16
C VAL A 50 -0.72 14.45 -4.70
N TYR A 51 -1.44 13.72 -3.85
CA TYR A 51 -1.30 13.74 -2.40
C TYR A 51 -0.77 12.39 -1.91
N LEU A 52 -0.02 12.41 -0.82
CA LEU A 52 0.50 11.22 -0.15
C LEU A 52 0.29 11.34 1.36
N ILE A 53 -0.29 10.32 1.96
CA ILE A 53 -0.37 10.22 3.41
C ILE A 53 0.89 9.50 3.94
N ASP A 54 1.57 10.14 4.87
CA ASP A 54 2.67 9.57 5.67
C ASP A 54 2.16 9.35 7.09
N TRP A 55 2.15 8.11 7.50
CA TRP A 55 1.64 7.71 8.81
C TRP A 55 2.56 8.08 9.98
N GLY A 56 3.79 8.57 9.68
CA GLY A 56 4.77 8.97 10.65
C GLY A 56 5.48 7.80 11.33
N SER A 57 5.96 8.04 12.55
CA SER A 57 6.64 7.06 13.38
C SER A 57 5.95 7.02 14.75
N PRO A 58 5.15 5.99 15.02
CA PRO A 58 4.54 5.80 16.33
C PRO A 58 5.59 5.66 17.43
N ASP A 59 5.34 6.27 18.57
CA ASP A 59 6.11 6.06 19.79
C ASP A 59 5.33 5.23 20.84
N GLY A 60 5.90 5.03 22.02
CA GLY A 60 5.28 4.21 23.06
C GLY A 60 3.91 4.72 23.54
N SER A 61 3.61 6.01 23.40
CA SER A 61 2.30 6.59 23.74
C SER A 61 1.22 6.22 22.73
N ASP A 62 1.62 5.84 21.51
CA ASP A 62 0.73 5.51 20.40
C ASP A 62 0.24 4.06 20.42
N ARG A 63 0.69 3.22 21.37
CA ARG A 63 0.40 1.79 21.44
C ARG A 63 -1.10 1.41 21.37
N PHE A 64 -1.97 2.33 21.72
CA PHE A 64 -3.43 2.12 21.73
C PHE A 64 -4.11 2.55 20.44
N ARG A 65 -3.39 3.11 19.45
CA ARG A 65 -3.96 3.45 18.15
C ARG A 65 -4.47 2.18 17.46
N SER A 66 -5.72 2.23 17.03
CA SER A 66 -6.45 1.13 16.40
C SER A 66 -6.55 1.31 14.89
N LEU A 67 -7.06 0.31 14.18
CA LEU A 67 -7.44 0.47 12.77
C LEU A 67 -8.55 1.51 12.58
N ASP A 68 -9.42 1.68 13.57
CA ASP A 68 -10.43 2.73 13.57
C ASP A 68 -9.79 4.13 13.54
N ASP A 69 -8.77 4.37 14.35
CA ASP A 69 -8.02 5.64 14.31
C ASP A 69 -7.39 5.88 12.93
N TYR A 70 -6.80 4.85 12.32
CA TYR A 70 -6.17 4.98 11.00
C TYR A 70 -7.17 5.23 9.89
N LEU A 71 -8.31 4.54 9.88
CA LEU A 71 -9.28 4.65 8.80
C LEU A 71 -10.31 5.78 9.01
N ASN A 72 -10.99 5.78 10.16
CA ASN A 72 -12.11 6.69 10.40
C ASN A 72 -11.70 8.05 10.95
N ARG A 73 -10.48 8.18 11.48
CA ARG A 73 -9.96 9.46 11.95
C ARG A 73 -8.91 10.04 10.99
N TYR A 74 -7.82 9.32 10.72
CA TYR A 74 -6.68 9.90 9.99
C TYR A 74 -6.89 9.90 8.49
N LEU A 75 -7.27 8.75 7.90
CA LEU A 75 -7.54 8.67 6.47
C LEU A 75 -8.78 9.50 6.10
N HIS A 76 -9.84 9.42 6.91
CA HIS A 76 -11.04 10.22 6.71
C HIS A 76 -10.74 11.72 6.79
N GLY A 77 -9.94 12.15 7.78
CA GLY A 77 -9.52 13.55 7.91
C GLY A 77 -8.69 14.03 6.71
N ALA A 78 -7.79 13.19 6.19
CA ALA A 78 -7.01 13.49 4.99
C ALA A 78 -7.89 13.62 3.74
N VAL A 79 -8.83 12.69 3.55
CA VAL A 79 -9.81 12.74 2.45
C VAL A 79 -10.65 14.00 2.57
N GLN A 80 -11.25 14.28 3.73
CA GLN A 80 -12.07 15.48 3.94
C GLN A 80 -11.30 16.76 3.64
N HIS A 81 -10.04 16.87 4.13
CA HIS A 81 -9.19 18.03 3.85
C HIS A 81 -8.98 18.27 2.34
N ILE A 82 -8.77 17.19 1.56
CA ILE A 82 -8.59 17.30 0.12
C ILE A 82 -9.90 17.73 -0.55
N LEU A 83 -11.03 17.11 -0.18
CA LEU A 83 -12.35 17.44 -0.72
C LEU A 83 -12.69 18.92 -0.48
N ASP A 84 -12.55 19.40 0.75
CA ASP A 84 -12.81 20.79 1.12
C ASP A 84 -11.89 21.77 0.37
N ARG A 85 -10.61 21.42 0.25
CA ARG A 85 -9.62 22.25 -0.44
C ARG A 85 -9.92 22.44 -1.92
N HIS A 86 -10.50 21.42 -2.57
CA HIS A 86 -10.80 21.43 -4.00
C HIS A 86 -12.27 21.74 -4.31
N GLY A 87 -13.14 21.82 -3.30
CA GLY A 87 -14.58 22.04 -3.49
C GLY A 87 -15.22 20.90 -4.28
N ILE A 88 -14.86 19.64 -4.00
CA ILE A 88 -15.36 18.44 -4.69
C ILE A 88 -15.94 17.44 -3.68
N ASP A 89 -16.81 16.53 -4.14
CA ASP A 89 -17.44 15.52 -3.29
C ASP A 89 -16.69 14.19 -3.24
N ALA A 90 -15.89 13.89 -4.26
CA ALA A 90 -15.15 12.63 -4.36
C ALA A 90 -13.78 12.82 -5.01
N LEU A 91 -12.78 12.04 -4.54
CA LEU A 91 -11.40 12.05 -5.03
C LEU A 91 -10.97 10.66 -5.54
N ASN A 92 -9.82 10.61 -6.20
CA ASN A 92 -9.20 9.36 -6.62
C ASN A 92 -8.27 8.83 -5.53
N VAL A 93 -8.24 7.50 -5.34
CA VAL A 93 -7.34 6.85 -4.39
C VAL A 93 -6.45 5.84 -5.09
N LEU A 94 -5.16 5.84 -4.77
CA LEU A 94 -4.21 4.77 -5.05
C LEU A 94 -3.80 4.14 -3.72
N GLY A 95 -4.35 2.98 -3.43
CA GLY A 95 -3.96 2.18 -2.27
C GLY A 95 -2.83 1.20 -2.61
N VAL A 96 -1.77 1.19 -1.80
CA VAL A 96 -0.55 0.43 -2.07
C VAL A 96 -0.31 -0.59 -0.97
N CYS A 97 -0.20 -1.88 -1.32
CA CYS A 97 0.01 -2.98 -0.39
C CYS A 97 -1.05 -2.98 0.73
N GLN A 98 -0.67 -2.97 2.01
CA GLN A 98 -1.59 -2.81 3.15
C GLN A 98 -2.44 -1.53 3.06
N GLY A 99 -1.87 -0.44 2.51
CA GLY A 99 -2.61 0.79 2.24
C GLY A 99 -3.73 0.61 1.21
N GLY A 100 -3.58 -0.37 0.30
CA GLY A 100 -4.65 -0.80 -0.58
C GLY A 100 -5.79 -1.48 0.18
N THR A 101 -5.48 -2.35 1.14
CA THR A 101 -6.49 -2.96 2.03
C THR A 101 -7.22 -1.88 2.84
N PHE A 102 -6.50 -0.89 3.36
CA PHE A 102 -7.11 0.27 4.04
C PHE A 102 -8.01 1.08 3.12
N SER A 103 -7.57 1.30 1.88
CA SER A 103 -8.36 2.01 0.87
C SER A 103 -9.64 1.27 0.50
N LEU A 104 -9.60 -0.06 0.41
CA LEU A 104 -10.78 -0.90 0.20
C LEU A 104 -11.75 -0.79 1.38
N CYS A 105 -11.27 -0.94 2.61
CA CYS A 105 -12.09 -0.78 3.81
C CYS A 105 -12.72 0.61 3.88
N TYR A 106 -11.91 1.65 3.65
CA TYR A 106 -12.38 3.03 3.65
C TYR A 106 -13.43 3.29 2.56
N THR A 107 -13.19 2.81 1.33
CA THR A 107 -14.14 2.99 0.22
C THR A 107 -15.47 2.26 0.50
N ALA A 108 -15.42 1.08 1.11
CA ALA A 108 -16.62 0.34 1.52
C ALA A 108 -17.44 1.11 2.57
N LEU A 109 -16.77 1.77 3.52
CA LEU A 109 -17.40 2.59 4.57
C LEU A 109 -17.91 3.95 4.05
N HIS A 110 -17.22 4.53 3.06
CA HIS A 110 -17.46 5.88 2.55
C HIS A 110 -17.53 5.93 1.01
N PRO A 111 -18.40 5.13 0.35
CA PRO A 111 -18.37 4.96 -1.12
C PRO A 111 -18.61 6.27 -1.89
N ALA A 112 -19.37 7.21 -1.34
CA ALA A 112 -19.64 8.51 -1.99
C ALA A 112 -18.40 9.43 -2.05
N ARG A 113 -17.35 9.16 -1.27
CA ARG A 113 -16.12 9.98 -1.20
C ARG A 113 -15.05 9.58 -2.21
N ILE A 114 -15.19 8.42 -2.84
CA ILE A 114 -14.19 7.87 -3.75
C ILE A 114 -14.76 7.80 -5.16
N ARG A 115 -14.14 8.56 -6.07
CA ARG A 115 -14.51 8.62 -7.48
C ARG A 115 -13.98 7.42 -8.24
N ASN A 116 -12.67 7.14 -8.11
CA ASN A 116 -11.99 6.01 -8.72
C ASN A 116 -11.02 5.40 -7.71
N LEU A 117 -10.94 4.07 -7.66
CA LEU A 117 -10.05 3.34 -6.78
C LEU A 117 -9.02 2.55 -7.58
N VAL A 118 -7.75 2.77 -7.28
CA VAL A 118 -6.64 1.96 -7.79
C VAL A 118 -6.04 1.19 -6.62
N THR A 119 -5.93 -0.14 -6.74
CA THR A 119 -5.22 -0.99 -5.79
C THR A 119 -3.94 -1.51 -6.45
N MET A 120 -2.81 -1.45 -5.75
CA MET A 120 -1.52 -1.91 -6.27
C MET A 120 -0.85 -2.84 -5.26
N VAL A 121 -0.54 -4.07 -5.69
CA VAL A 121 0.03 -5.16 -4.87
C VAL A 121 -0.69 -5.32 -3.53
N THR A 122 -2.01 -5.29 -3.58
CA THR A 122 -2.90 -5.21 -2.41
C THR A 122 -3.39 -6.60 -2.02
N PRO A 123 -3.18 -7.03 -0.76
CA PRO A 123 -3.78 -8.25 -0.25
C PRO A 123 -5.25 -8.04 0.08
N VAL A 124 -6.08 -8.96 -0.34
CA VAL A 124 -7.52 -9.03 -0.07
C VAL A 124 -7.86 -10.36 0.62
N ASP A 125 -7.43 -11.47 0.03
CA ASP A 125 -7.49 -12.78 0.67
C ASP A 125 -6.15 -13.08 1.35
N PHE A 126 -6.19 -13.15 2.68
CA PHE A 126 -5.00 -13.36 3.49
C PHE A 126 -4.72 -14.83 3.78
N LYS A 127 -5.57 -15.77 3.33
CA LYS A 127 -5.42 -17.22 3.57
C LYS A 127 -5.16 -18.03 2.31
N THR A 128 -4.30 -17.53 1.44
CA THR A 128 -3.92 -18.25 0.22
C THR A 128 -2.80 -19.26 0.47
N PRO A 129 -2.77 -20.41 -0.23
CA PRO A 129 -1.77 -21.46 0.00
C PRO A 129 -0.33 -21.01 -0.19
N GLU A 130 -0.07 -20.07 -1.09
CA GLU A 130 1.26 -19.57 -1.43
C GLU A 130 1.76 -18.50 -0.43
N ASN A 131 0.86 -17.92 0.36
CA ASN A 131 1.21 -16.81 1.25
C ASN A 131 1.91 -17.32 2.51
N LEU A 132 3.26 -17.29 2.48
CA LEU A 132 4.09 -17.73 3.60
C LEU A 132 3.88 -16.85 4.85
N LEU A 133 3.73 -15.53 4.65
CA LEU A 133 3.46 -14.59 5.75
C LEU A 133 2.15 -14.93 6.46
N SER A 134 1.12 -15.30 5.70
CA SER A 134 -0.15 -15.77 6.26
C SER A 134 0.03 -17.03 7.11
N LYS A 135 0.81 -18.00 6.61
CA LYS A 135 1.07 -19.24 7.36
C LYS A 135 1.77 -18.96 8.69
N TRP A 136 2.74 -18.08 8.71
CA TRP A 136 3.42 -17.68 9.95
C TRP A 136 2.47 -16.97 10.91
N ALA A 137 1.66 -16.03 10.38
CA ALA A 137 0.72 -15.28 11.19
C ALA A 137 -0.35 -16.13 11.86
N GLN A 138 -0.73 -17.30 11.26
CA GLN A 138 -1.69 -18.23 11.86
C GLN A 138 -1.23 -18.76 13.24
N GLY A 139 0.07 -18.98 13.41
CA GLY A 139 0.64 -19.50 14.66
C GLY A 139 1.13 -18.42 15.63
N LEU A 140 0.93 -17.15 15.31
CA LEU A 140 1.47 -16.05 16.10
C LEU A 140 0.56 -15.74 17.30
N ASP A 141 1.13 -15.74 18.51
CA ASP A 141 0.46 -15.20 19.70
C ASP A 141 0.61 -13.66 19.69
N VAL A 142 -0.41 -13.00 19.14
CA VAL A 142 -0.39 -11.54 18.99
C VAL A 142 -0.50 -10.81 20.34
N GLN A 143 -1.08 -11.43 21.37
CA GLN A 143 -1.17 -10.85 22.70
C GLN A 143 0.24 -10.81 23.33
N LEU A 144 0.98 -11.91 23.22
CA LEU A 144 2.37 -11.98 23.68
C LEU A 144 3.26 -10.99 22.91
N MET A 145 3.10 -10.91 21.58
CA MET A 145 3.88 -10.01 20.72
C MET A 145 3.69 -8.52 21.07
N THR A 146 2.50 -8.17 21.54
CA THR A 146 2.13 -6.77 21.85
C THR A 146 2.12 -6.46 23.35
N ALA A 147 2.48 -7.41 24.21
CA ALA A 147 2.45 -7.24 25.66
C ALA A 147 3.35 -6.07 26.16
N ASN A 148 4.47 -5.87 25.49
CA ASN A 148 5.45 -4.83 25.85
C ASN A 148 5.27 -3.50 25.09
N GLY A 149 4.23 -3.35 24.27
CA GLY A 149 3.96 -2.14 23.50
C GLY A 149 3.99 -2.34 21.98
N ASN A 150 4.48 -1.34 21.26
CA ASN A 150 4.54 -1.37 19.80
C ASN A 150 5.41 -2.51 19.28
N VAL A 151 5.06 -3.03 18.12
CA VAL A 151 5.90 -4.01 17.40
C VAL A 151 6.96 -3.26 16.62
N SER A 152 8.23 -3.56 16.88
CA SER A 152 9.34 -2.82 16.29
C SER A 152 9.46 -3.01 14.78
N GLY A 153 9.84 -1.93 14.08
CA GLY A 153 10.13 -1.97 12.65
C GLY A 153 11.28 -2.93 12.30
N GLU A 154 12.24 -3.12 13.20
CA GLU A 154 13.33 -4.10 13.04
C GLU A 154 12.80 -5.54 13.00
N PHE A 155 11.87 -5.89 13.89
CA PHE A 155 11.23 -7.22 13.88
C PHE A 155 10.46 -7.43 12.56
N LEU A 156 9.71 -6.44 12.10
CA LEU A 156 8.99 -6.51 10.84
C LEU A 156 9.95 -6.70 9.66
N ASN A 157 11.04 -5.96 9.62
CA ASN A 157 12.07 -6.11 8.60
C ASN A 157 12.69 -7.50 8.61
N ALA A 158 13.06 -8.03 9.78
CA ALA A 158 13.59 -9.38 9.92
C ALA A 158 12.59 -10.41 9.38
N THR A 159 11.29 -10.25 9.68
CA THR A 159 10.22 -11.13 9.19
C THR A 159 10.12 -11.09 7.66
N TYR A 160 10.12 -9.91 7.04
CA TYR A 160 10.06 -9.80 5.58
C TYR A 160 11.32 -10.33 4.88
N LEU A 161 12.50 -10.11 5.44
CA LEU A 161 13.76 -10.67 4.93
C LEU A 161 13.77 -12.21 5.02
N ALA A 162 13.16 -12.77 6.07
CA ALA A 162 13.06 -14.21 6.27
C ALA A 162 12.09 -14.90 5.29
N LEU A 163 11.24 -14.18 4.55
CA LEU A 163 10.42 -14.76 3.49
C LEU A 163 11.24 -15.32 2.32
N MET A 164 12.38 -14.70 2.03
CA MET A 164 13.34 -15.15 1.00
C MET A 164 14.78 -14.90 1.45
N PRO A 165 15.24 -15.58 2.50
CA PRO A 165 16.47 -15.21 3.21
C PRO A 165 17.71 -15.20 2.31
N PHE A 166 17.93 -16.25 1.50
CA PHE A 166 19.08 -16.31 0.61
C PHE A 166 19.11 -15.15 -0.40
N ARG A 167 17.97 -14.88 -1.03
CA ARG A 167 17.85 -13.82 -2.06
C ARG A 167 17.99 -12.43 -1.48
N LEU A 168 17.32 -12.17 -0.34
CA LEU A 168 17.21 -10.83 0.24
C LEU A 168 18.37 -10.47 1.17
N THR A 169 19.12 -11.45 1.70
CA THR A 169 20.22 -11.19 2.64
C THR A 169 21.61 -11.52 2.07
N GLN A 170 21.75 -12.48 1.16
CA GLN A 170 23.06 -12.92 0.66
C GLN A 170 23.26 -12.61 -0.83
N GLN A 171 22.38 -13.07 -1.68
CA GLN A 171 22.56 -13.00 -3.14
C GLN A 171 22.77 -11.57 -3.65
N LYS A 172 22.07 -10.59 -3.09
CA LYS A 172 22.22 -9.18 -3.47
C LYS A 172 23.60 -8.61 -3.15
N TYR A 173 24.20 -9.01 -2.02
CA TYR A 173 25.55 -8.54 -1.64
C TYR A 173 26.65 -9.28 -2.41
N VAL A 174 26.45 -10.57 -2.70
CA VAL A 174 27.35 -11.31 -3.59
C VAL A 174 27.33 -10.68 -4.98
N ALA A 175 26.17 -10.37 -5.52
CA ALA A 175 26.05 -9.69 -6.80
C ALA A 175 26.73 -8.30 -6.78
N LEU A 176 26.58 -7.54 -5.69
CA LEU A 176 27.24 -6.25 -5.52
C LEU A 176 28.78 -6.38 -5.54
N ALA A 177 29.31 -7.42 -4.89
CA ALA A 177 30.75 -7.65 -4.78
C ALA A 177 31.38 -8.23 -6.08
N THR A 178 30.63 -9.00 -6.85
CA THR A 178 31.10 -9.72 -8.03
C THR A 178 30.86 -9.05 -9.37
N GLN A 179 29.88 -8.12 -9.42
CA GLN A 179 29.53 -7.40 -10.64
C GLN A 179 30.11 -5.98 -10.61
N GLN A 180 30.61 -5.52 -11.75
CA GLN A 180 31.02 -4.11 -11.87
C GLN A 180 29.79 -3.22 -11.77
N GLN A 181 29.81 -2.36 -10.76
CA GLN A 181 28.75 -1.39 -10.52
C GLN A 181 29.18 0.02 -10.95
N THR A 182 28.30 0.72 -11.64
CA THR A 182 28.51 2.16 -11.82
C THR A 182 28.23 2.91 -10.52
N PRO A 183 28.79 4.11 -10.31
CA PRO A 183 28.46 4.94 -9.15
C PRO A 183 26.97 5.16 -8.96
N ALA A 184 26.23 5.32 -10.05
CA ALA A 184 24.76 5.49 -10.01
C ALA A 184 24.05 4.23 -9.52
N GLN A 185 24.45 3.04 -9.98
CA GLN A 185 23.88 1.77 -9.53
C GLN A 185 24.16 1.53 -8.04
N LEU A 186 25.40 1.83 -7.59
CA LEU A 186 25.75 1.76 -6.18
C LEU A 186 24.91 2.72 -5.33
N ALA A 187 24.73 3.96 -5.78
CA ALA A 187 23.88 4.94 -5.08
C ALA A 187 22.43 4.47 -4.98
N THR A 188 21.86 3.92 -6.05
CA THR A 188 20.51 3.31 -6.02
C THR A 188 20.42 2.16 -5.04
N PHE A 189 21.43 1.25 -5.05
CA PHE A 189 21.50 0.14 -4.10
C PHE A 189 21.50 0.64 -2.65
N MET A 190 22.34 1.61 -2.32
CA MET A 190 22.42 2.18 -0.97
C MET A 190 21.11 2.85 -0.53
N ARG A 191 20.39 3.56 -1.44
CA ARG A 191 19.08 4.12 -1.15
C ARG A 191 18.05 3.03 -0.86
N MET A 192 18.05 1.94 -1.63
CA MET A 192 17.17 0.80 -1.41
C MET A 192 17.46 0.11 -0.08
N GLU A 193 18.74 -0.12 0.27
CA GLU A 193 19.11 -0.70 1.56
C GLU A 193 18.66 0.20 2.72
N ARG A 194 18.91 1.50 2.62
CA ARG A 194 18.45 2.45 3.63
C ARG A 194 16.93 2.40 3.79
N TRP A 195 16.18 2.36 2.70
CA TRP A 195 14.72 2.26 2.74
C TRP A 195 14.25 0.94 3.35
N ILE A 196 14.85 -0.19 3.00
CA ILE A 196 14.50 -1.51 3.57
C ILE A 196 14.64 -1.50 5.09
N PHE A 197 15.69 -0.88 5.62
CA PHE A 197 15.96 -0.85 7.06
C PHE A 197 15.36 0.35 7.80
N ASP A 198 14.57 1.21 7.13
CA ASP A 198 13.86 2.34 7.73
C ASP A 198 12.36 2.00 7.87
N SER A 199 12.04 0.99 8.67
CA SER A 199 10.65 0.67 9.01
C SER A 199 10.25 1.32 10.32
N PRO A 200 9.11 2.04 10.36
CA PRO A 200 8.56 2.52 11.61
C PRO A 200 7.99 1.36 12.44
N ASP A 201 7.89 1.57 13.73
CA ASP A 201 7.13 0.68 14.61
C ASP A 201 5.65 0.67 14.21
N ILE A 202 4.95 -0.39 14.56
CA ILE A 202 3.47 -0.47 14.43
C ILE A 202 2.86 -0.44 15.83
N PRO A 203 1.84 0.41 16.09
CA PRO A 203 1.12 0.43 17.34
C PRO A 203 0.58 -0.95 17.71
N ALA A 204 0.72 -1.31 18.97
CA ALA A 204 0.36 -2.64 19.47
C ALA A 204 -1.09 -3.03 19.11
N THR A 205 -2.04 -2.12 19.31
CA THR A 205 -3.45 -2.38 19.00
C THR A 205 -3.65 -2.56 17.49
N THR A 206 -3.06 -1.70 16.64
CA THR A 206 -3.15 -1.84 15.18
C THR A 206 -2.54 -3.15 14.69
N PHE A 207 -1.37 -3.53 15.21
CA PHE A 207 -0.72 -4.78 14.83
C PHE A 207 -1.59 -5.98 15.19
N ARG A 208 -2.15 -6.00 16.42
CA ARG A 208 -3.05 -7.07 16.89
C ARG A 208 -4.29 -7.16 16.01
N GLU A 209 -5.02 -6.06 15.82
CA GLU A 209 -6.24 -6.01 15.01
C GLU A 209 -5.97 -6.45 13.57
N PHE A 210 -4.90 -5.95 12.95
CA PHE A 210 -4.57 -6.31 11.58
C PHE A 210 -4.19 -7.79 11.46
N THR A 211 -3.39 -8.32 12.38
CA THR A 211 -2.98 -9.73 12.36
C THR A 211 -4.15 -10.66 12.64
N GLU A 212 -4.93 -10.40 13.67
CA GLU A 212 -6.10 -11.22 14.02
C GLU A 212 -7.18 -11.16 12.94
N TRP A 213 -7.60 -9.97 12.53
CA TRP A 213 -8.77 -9.83 11.68
C TRP A 213 -8.50 -10.20 10.22
N PHE A 214 -7.32 -9.85 9.69
CA PHE A 214 -6.99 -10.13 8.30
C PHE A 214 -6.24 -11.46 8.16
N TYR A 215 -5.11 -11.65 8.80
CA TYR A 215 -4.31 -12.86 8.62
C TYR A 215 -4.92 -14.10 9.28
N GLN A 216 -5.31 -14.01 10.57
CA GLN A 216 -5.79 -15.20 11.29
C GLN A 216 -7.24 -15.54 10.99
N GLN A 217 -8.11 -14.54 10.85
CA GLN A 217 -9.55 -14.74 10.70
C GLN A 217 -10.07 -14.49 9.28
N ASN A 218 -9.28 -13.80 8.43
CA ASN A 218 -9.64 -13.46 7.04
C ASN A 218 -11.01 -12.77 6.93
N ARG A 219 -11.31 -11.86 7.88
CA ARG A 219 -12.63 -11.24 8.03
C ARG A 219 -13.06 -10.40 6.83
N LEU A 220 -12.11 -9.88 6.04
CA LEU A 220 -12.41 -9.06 4.87
C LEU A 220 -13.15 -9.89 3.80
N VAL A 221 -12.63 -11.08 3.47
CA VAL A 221 -13.23 -11.97 2.47
C VAL A 221 -14.50 -12.64 3.02
N SER A 222 -14.53 -12.98 4.31
CA SER A 222 -15.70 -13.59 4.93
C SER A 222 -16.87 -12.61 5.17
N GLY A 223 -16.67 -11.30 4.92
CA GLY A 223 -17.70 -10.27 5.14
C GLY A 223 -18.05 -10.04 6.63
N THR A 224 -17.14 -10.41 7.54
CA THR A 224 -17.35 -10.28 9.00
C THR A 224 -16.51 -9.18 9.64
N LEU A 225 -15.78 -8.39 8.81
CA LEU A 225 -14.95 -7.30 9.28
C LEU A 225 -15.81 -6.13 9.75
N SER A 226 -15.51 -5.61 10.94
CA SER A 226 -16.07 -4.36 11.46
C SER A 226 -14.93 -3.47 11.97
N ILE A 227 -14.98 -2.18 11.64
CA ILE A 227 -14.00 -1.16 12.06
C ILE A 227 -14.75 0.01 12.66
N GLY A 228 -14.42 0.37 13.90
CA GLY A 228 -15.15 1.42 14.63
C GLY A 228 -16.64 1.12 14.82
N GLY A 229 -17.02 -0.15 14.89
CA GLY A 229 -18.41 -0.59 14.99
C GLY A 229 -19.18 -0.58 13.66
N LEU A 230 -18.55 -0.18 12.55
CA LEU A 230 -19.14 -0.13 11.22
C LEU A 230 -18.75 -1.38 10.42
N ALA A 231 -19.72 -2.09 9.85
CA ALA A 231 -19.47 -3.26 9.01
C ALA A 231 -18.78 -2.84 7.69
N VAL A 232 -17.71 -3.54 7.33
CA VAL A 232 -16.98 -3.34 6.07
C VAL A 232 -17.51 -4.34 5.05
N ASP A 233 -18.38 -3.88 4.17
CA ASP A 233 -18.92 -4.67 3.07
C ASP A 233 -18.29 -4.23 1.74
N LEU A 234 -17.41 -5.07 1.18
CA LEU A 234 -16.75 -4.77 -0.10
C LEU A 234 -17.74 -4.67 -1.27
N ALA A 235 -18.95 -5.26 -1.17
CA ALA A 235 -19.98 -5.10 -2.19
C ALA A 235 -20.54 -3.67 -2.27
N ALA A 236 -20.28 -2.82 -1.26
CA ALA A 236 -20.59 -1.39 -1.32
C ALA A 236 -19.68 -0.62 -2.30
N ILE A 237 -18.54 -1.19 -2.71
CA ILE A 237 -17.62 -0.56 -3.67
C ILE A 237 -18.18 -0.73 -5.08
N ARG A 238 -18.67 0.39 -5.64
CA ARG A 238 -19.25 0.47 -6.99
C ARG A 238 -18.49 1.40 -7.93
N CYS A 239 -17.58 2.22 -7.40
CA CYS A 239 -16.77 3.11 -8.22
C CYS A 239 -15.86 2.30 -9.17
N PRO A 240 -15.41 2.90 -10.29
CA PRO A 240 -14.41 2.29 -11.16
C PRO A 240 -13.19 1.83 -10.36
N LEU A 241 -12.70 0.61 -10.65
CA LEU A 241 -11.61 -0.01 -9.91
C LEU A 241 -10.55 -0.61 -10.84
N LEU A 242 -9.29 -0.17 -10.67
CA LEU A 242 -8.13 -0.74 -11.32
C LEU A 242 -7.31 -1.54 -10.31
N ASN A 243 -7.21 -2.86 -10.48
CA ASN A 243 -6.37 -3.72 -9.64
C ASN A 243 -5.05 -4.06 -10.34
N ILE A 244 -3.93 -3.60 -9.77
CA ILE A 244 -2.58 -3.81 -10.29
C ILE A 244 -1.86 -4.82 -9.40
N TYR A 245 -1.42 -5.95 -9.96
CA TYR A 245 -0.69 -6.96 -9.20
C TYR A 245 0.60 -7.38 -9.89
N ALA A 246 1.55 -7.89 -9.10
CA ALA A 246 2.82 -8.40 -9.58
C ALA A 246 2.78 -9.93 -9.70
N THR A 247 3.11 -10.48 -10.88
CA THR A 247 2.98 -11.91 -11.14
C THR A 247 4.00 -12.78 -10.40
N LYS A 248 5.11 -12.18 -9.92
CA LYS A 248 6.19 -12.84 -9.17
C LYS A 248 6.28 -12.32 -7.73
N ASP A 249 5.15 -11.86 -7.19
CA ASP A 249 5.07 -11.33 -5.83
C ASP A 249 5.05 -12.47 -4.80
N HIS A 250 6.02 -12.46 -3.89
CA HIS A 250 6.14 -13.45 -2.82
C HIS A 250 5.58 -12.94 -1.47
N ILE A 251 5.25 -11.65 -1.39
CA ILE A 251 4.64 -11.01 -0.21
C ILE A 251 3.12 -11.02 -0.35
N VAL A 252 2.65 -10.56 -1.51
CA VAL A 252 1.23 -10.55 -1.89
C VAL A 252 1.09 -11.33 -3.20
N PRO A 253 0.98 -12.67 -3.15
CA PRO A 253 0.85 -13.47 -4.36
C PRO A 253 -0.44 -13.09 -5.13
N PRO A 254 -0.48 -13.32 -6.45
CA PRO A 254 -1.67 -12.99 -7.25
C PRO A 254 -2.98 -13.54 -6.67
N SER A 255 -2.94 -14.74 -6.09
CA SER A 255 -4.08 -15.38 -5.41
C SER A 255 -4.62 -14.57 -4.23
N ALA A 256 -3.80 -13.73 -3.59
CA ALA A 256 -4.22 -12.85 -2.51
C ALA A 256 -4.92 -11.57 -3.02
N SER A 257 -4.63 -11.12 -4.24
CA SER A 257 -5.17 -9.87 -4.80
C SER A 257 -6.36 -10.09 -5.75
N LEU A 258 -6.33 -11.14 -6.56
CA LEU A 258 -7.32 -11.41 -7.61
C LEU A 258 -8.75 -11.67 -7.11
N PRO A 259 -9.00 -12.24 -5.91
CA PRO A 259 -10.36 -12.43 -5.39
C PRO A 259 -11.17 -11.13 -5.28
N LEU A 260 -10.52 -9.96 -5.28
CA LEU A 260 -11.16 -8.65 -5.22
C LEU A 260 -12.30 -8.50 -6.23
N ARG A 261 -12.13 -9.02 -7.47
CA ARG A 261 -13.16 -8.92 -8.52
C ARG A 261 -14.50 -9.50 -8.10
N GLN A 262 -14.49 -10.58 -7.32
CA GLN A 262 -15.70 -11.28 -6.89
C GLN A 262 -16.34 -10.67 -5.64
N LEU A 263 -15.63 -9.79 -4.95
CA LEU A 263 -16.07 -9.21 -3.67
C LEU A 263 -16.66 -7.81 -3.83
N VAL A 264 -16.34 -7.12 -4.93
CA VAL A 264 -16.83 -5.76 -5.20
C VAL A 264 -17.96 -5.76 -6.23
N SER A 265 -18.80 -4.72 -6.19
CA SER A 265 -19.89 -4.50 -7.16
C SER A 265 -19.52 -3.47 -8.25
N SER A 266 -18.24 -3.17 -8.42
CA SER A 266 -17.79 -2.27 -9.49
C SER A 266 -18.06 -2.92 -10.86
N GLU A 267 -18.79 -2.23 -11.73
CA GLU A 267 -19.03 -2.66 -13.12
C GLU A 267 -17.82 -2.35 -14.01
N ASP A 268 -17.14 -1.22 -13.75
CA ASP A 268 -15.91 -0.80 -14.42
C ASP A 268 -14.69 -1.30 -13.62
N TYR A 269 -14.37 -2.59 -13.79
CA TYR A 269 -13.26 -3.26 -13.13
C TYR A 269 -12.21 -3.70 -14.12
N GLU A 270 -11.00 -3.18 -13.97
CA GLU A 270 -9.86 -3.52 -14.83
C GLU A 270 -8.71 -4.13 -14.02
N VAL A 271 -7.93 -4.99 -14.65
CA VAL A 271 -6.77 -5.66 -14.06
C VAL A 271 -5.52 -5.38 -14.87
N LEU A 272 -4.42 -5.03 -14.20
CA LEU A 272 -3.09 -4.95 -14.79
C LEU A 272 -2.15 -5.95 -14.11
N ALA A 273 -1.71 -6.97 -14.85
CA ALA A 273 -0.66 -7.88 -14.43
C ALA A 273 0.71 -7.35 -14.84
N VAL A 274 1.63 -7.23 -13.88
CA VAL A 274 3.01 -6.77 -14.16
C VAL A 274 4.00 -7.88 -13.81
N GLU A 275 4.86 -8.24 -14.77
CA GLU A 275 5.87 -9.29 -14.58
C GLU A 275 7.04 -8.80 -13.72
N THR A 276 6.82 -8.71 -12.42
CA THR A 276 7.79 -8.27 -11.42
C THR A 276 7.46 -8.87 -10.04
N GLY A 277 8.32 -8.64 -9.05
CA GLY A 277 8.03 -8.91 -7.63
C GLY A 277 7.48 -7.67 -6.91
N HIS A 278 7.16 -7.81 -5.63
CA HIS A 278 6.55 -6.76 -4.81
C HIS A 278 7.26 -5.41 -4.91
N ILE A 279 8.54 -5.39 -4.51
CA ILE A 279 9.35 -4.16 -4.52
C ILE A 279 9.64 -3.70 -5.96
N GLY A 280 9.79 -4.65 -6.89
CA GLY A 280 9.97 -4.35 -8.31
C GLY A 280 8.84 -3.53 -8.92
N MET A 281 7.64 -3.56 -8.32
CA MET A 281 6.49 -2.74 -8.73
C MET A 281 6.82 -1.24 -8.67
N TYR A 282 7.64 -0.80 -7.74
CA TYR A 282 8.02 0.60 -7.56
C TYR A 282 9.27 0.99 -8.36
N VAL A 283 10.27 0.08 -8.42
CA VAL A 283 11.64 0.46 -8.79
C VAL A 283 12.18 -0.22 -10.05
N SER A 284 11.51 -1.27 -10.58
CA SER A 284 11.99 -1.94 -11.79
C SER A 284 11.88 -1.03 -13.02
N SER A 285 12.79 -1.22 -13.98
CA SER A 285 12.81 -0.43 -15.22
C SER A 285 11.49 -0.53 -16.00
N ARG A 286 10.85 -1.68 -15.98
CA ARG A 286 9.57 -1.93 -16.65
C ARG A 286 8.40 -1.27 -15.92
N SER A 287 8.29 -1.49 -14.61
CA SER A 287 7.16 -1.01 -13.82
C SER A 287 7.11 0.51 -13.73
N ARG A 288 8.27 1.17 -13.58
CA ARG A 288 8.37 2.63 -13.42
C ARG A 288 7.82 3.44 -14.62
N GLN A 289 7.73 2.82 -15.79
CA GLN A 289 7.12 3.42 -16.98
C GLN A 289 5.66 2.97 -17.13
N LEU A 290 5.43 1.66 -17.11
CA LEU A 290 4.14 1.05 -17.38
C LEU A 290 3.08 1.44 -16.34
N VAL A 291 3.42 1.32 -15.06
CA VAL A 291 2.42 1.44 -13.98
C VAL A 291 1.90 2.87 -13.83
N PRO A 292 2.74 3.91 -13.66
CA PRO A 292 2.23 5.27 -13.52
C PRO A 292 1.55 5.78 -14.80
N GLN A 293 2.02 5.36 -16.01
CA GLN A 293 1.35 5.67 -17.26
C GLN A 293 -0.05 5.06 -17.30
N LYS A 294 -0.19 3.77 -16.94
CA LYS A 294 -1.50 3.10 -16.90
C LYS A 294 -2.43 3.77 -15.90
N ILE A 295 -1.97 4.06 -14.69
CA ILE A 295 -2.77 4.75 -13.66
C ILE A 295 -3.25 6.10 -14.19
N ALA A 296 -2.33 6.91 -14.74
CA ALA A 296 -2.67 8.25 -15.22
C ALA A 296 -3.68 8.20 -16.37
N THR A 297 -3.42 7.40 -17.40
CA THR A 297 -4.33 7.25 -18.54
C THR A 297 -5.71 6.77 -18.09
N TRP A 298 -5.74 5.75 -17.22
CA TRP A 298 -6.99 5.17 -16.72
C TRP A 298 -7.83 6.19 -15.92
N LEU A 299 -7.18 7.04 -15.10
CA LEU A 299 -7.85 8.11 -14.35
C LEU A 299 -8.32 9.24 -15.26
N LEU A 300 -7.53 9.60 -16.29
CA LEU A 300 -7.87 10.68 -17.25
C LEU A 300 -9.07 10.31 -18.15
N GLU A 301 -9.33 9.03 -18.35
CA GLU A 301 -10.52 8.54 -19.09
C GLU A 301 -11.80 8.54 -18.23
N ARG A 302 -11.71 8.77 -16.89
CA ARG A 302 -12.80 8.70 -15.89
C ARG A 302 -12.95 10.00 -15.11
N ILE A 303 -13.13 11.10 -15.83
CA ILE A 303 -13.24 12.46 -15.27
C ILE A 303 -14.56 12.69 -14.56
#